data_16d46400affd154f6bf7a78df4269797
#
_entry.id   16d46400affd154f6bf7a78df4269797
#
_cell.length_a   1.000
_cell.length_b   1.000
_cell.length_c   1.000
_cell.angle_alpha   90.00
_cell.angle_beta   90.00
_cell.angle_gamma   90.00
#
_symmetry.space_group_name_H-M   'P 1'
#
loop_
_entity.id
_entity.type
_entity.pdbx_description
1 polymer ?
#
loop_
_entity_poly.entity_id
_entity_poly.type
_entity_poly.pdbx_seq_one_letter_code
_entity_poly.pdbx_strand_id
1 'polypeptide(L)'
;MVEFDTSKIGYSLKLDGKYYNTLDIEGFSHMMKDPSYCYKFYWLEAIVQLIAEGVKETTFDAVIDEMICNAWYSVREFHIHLSGMPIDGQVKDGLERAVSKLSELSNLPANASKVEIKNAIKKYALEL
;
A
#
# COMPACT_ATOMS: atom_id res chain seq x y z
N MET A 1 -26.67 10.21 8.65
CA MET A 1 -25.67 9.45 7.87
C MET A 1 -25.98 9.63 6.40
N VAL A 2 -24.98 10.01 5.62
CA VAL A 2 -25.11 10.18 4.17
C VAL A 2 -24.50 8.96 3.48
N GLU A 3 -25.23 8.42 2.52
CA GLU A 3 -24.76 7.29 1.71
C GLU A 3 -24.15 7.78 0.41
N PHE A 4 -22.95 7.31 0.12
CA PHE A 4 -22.25 7.62 -1.13
C PHE A 4 -22.50 6.50 -2.13
N ASP A 5 -22.97 6.85 -3.32
CA ASP A 5 -23.25 5.84 -4.35
C ASP A 5 -21.95 5.32 -4.96
N THR A 6 -21.61 4.10 -4.58
CA THR A 6 -20.45 3.38 -5.09
C THR A 6 -20.87 2.17 -5.94
N SER A 7 -22.03 2.24 -6.56
CA SER A 7 -22.60 1.13 -7.35
C SER A 7 -21.63 0.59 -8.40
N LYS A 8 -20.74 1.44 -8.95
CA LYS A 8 -19.74 1.06 -9.95
C LYS A 8 -18.60 0.22 -9.40
N ILE A 9 -18.36 0.25 -8.08
CA ILE A 9 -17.30 -0.52 -7.42
C ILE A 9 -17.86 -1.56 -6.44
N GLY A 10 -19.17 -1.75 -6.44
CA GLY A 10 -19.84 -2.84 -5.75
C GLY A 10 -19.96 -2.68 -4.23
N TYR A 11 -19.61 -1.53 -3.67
CA TYR A 11 -19.82 -1.23 -2.25
C TYR A 11 -20.33 0.19 -2.04
N SER A 12 -20.89 0.43 -0.87
CA SER A 12 -21.46 1.71 -0.48
C SER A 12 -20.70 2.26 0.72
N LEU A 13 -20.22 3.49 0.62
CA LEU A 13 -19.55 4.18 1.72
C LEU A 13 -20.57 5.01 2.49
N LYS A 14 -20.74 4.70 3.79
CA LYS A 14 -21.67 5.42 4.68
C LYS A 14 -20.86 6.21 5.69
N LEU A 15 -21.06 7.52 5.71
CA LEU A 15 -20.39 8.43 6.62
C LEU A 15 -21.39 9.35 7.30
N ASP A 16 -21.03 9.80 8.50
CA ASP A 16 -21.74 10.88 9.18
C ASP A 16 -21.65 12.16 8.33
N GLY A 17 -22.80 12.83 8.13
CA GLY A 17 -22.89 14.02 7.28
C GLY A 17 -21.92 15.16 7.64
N LYS A 18 -21.48 15.25 8.91
CA LYS A 18 -20.51 16.26 9.37
C LYS A 18 -19.17 16.20 8.63
N TYR A 19 -18.75 15.02 8.17
CA TYR A 19 -17.46 14.84 7.48
C TYR A 19 -17.47 15.36 6.05
N TYR A 20 -18.63 15.50 5.42
CA TYR A 20 -18.74 16.01 4.05
C TYR A 20 -18.35 17.48 3.92
N ASN A 21 -18.40 18.24 5.02
CA ASN A 21 -18.02 19.66 5.03
C ASN A 21 -16.54 19.89 5.39
N THR A 22 -15.85 18.87 5.96
CA THR A 22 -14.48 18.98 6.48
C THR A 22 -13.48 18.14 5.75
N LEU A 23 -13.94 17.10 5.03
CA LEU A 23 -13.08 16.16 4.31
C LEU A 23 -13.49 16.12 2.84
N ASP A 24 -12.51 15.93 1.96
CA ASP A 24 -12.75 15.71 0.54
C ASP A 24 -13.12 14.24 0.28
N ILE A 25 -14.36 13.91 0.65
CA ILE A 25 -14.91 12.55 0.48
C ILE A 25 -15.01 12.18 -0.99
N GLU A 26 -15.42 13.13 -1.83
CA GLU A 26 -15.54 12.91 -3.28
C GLU A 26 -14.18 12.61 -3.91
N GLY A 27 -13.16 13.39 -3.56
CA GLY A 27 -11.79 13.18 -4.02
C GLY A 27 -11.25 11.81 -3.61
N PHE A 28 -11.48 11.42 -2.35
CA PHE A 28 -11.09 10.09 -1.85
C PHE A 28 -11.80 8.96 -2.61
N SER A 29 -13.12 9.06 -2.77
CA SER A 29 -13.89 8.06 -3.51
C SER A 29 -13.44 7.95 -4.96
N HIS A 30 -13.16 9.10 -5.59
CA HIS A 30 -12.66 9.14 -6.97
C HIS A 30 -11.28 8.49 -7.10
N MET A 31 -10.38 8.74 -6.15
CA MET A 31 -9.06 8.12 -6.11
C MET A 31 -9.15 6.60 -6.02
N MET A 32 -10.08 6.07 -5.21
CA MET A 32 -10.26 4.62 -5.01
C MET A 32 -11.07 3.94 -6.11
N LYS A 33 -11.63 4.70 -7.04
CA LYS A 33 -12.50 4.18 -8.10
C LYS A 33 -11.75 3.45 -9.21
N ASP A 34 -10.48 3.77 -9.42
CA ASP A 34 -9.62 3.12 -10.39
C ASP A 34 -8.69 2.11 -9.70
N PRO A 35 -9.01 0.80 -9.75
CA PRO A 35 -8.18 -0.23 -9.11
C PRO A 35 -6.98 -0.66 -9.95
N SER A 36 -6.67 0.01 -11.06
CA SER A 36 -5.59 -0.36 -11.98
C SER A 36 -4.23 -0.44 -11.30
N TYR A 37 -4.04 0.27 -10.19
CA TYR A 37 -2.80 0.31 -9.43
C TYR A 37 -3.05 -0.10 -7.98
N CYS A 38 -2.77 -1.36 -7.68
CA CYS A 38 -3.01 -1.95 -6.35
C CYS A 38 -2.23 -1.25 -5.22
N TYR A 39 -1.15 -0.51 -5.51
CA TYR A 39 -0.39 0.20 -4.48
C TYR A 39 -1.25 1.15 -3.63
N LYS A 40 -2.35 1.66 -4.18
CA LYS A 40 -3.29 2.53 -3.44
C LYS A 40 -3.89 1.83 -2.23
N PHE A 41 -4.17 0.55 -2.36
CA PHE A 41 -4.71 -0.26 -1.26
C PHE A 41 -3.65 -0.51 -0.19
N TYR A 42 -2.42 -0.79 -0.57
CA TYR A 42 -1.30 -0.92 0.36
C TYR A 42 -0.99 0.39 1.07
N TRP A 43 -1.10 1.52 0.36
CA TRP A 43 -0.97 2.85 0.93
C TRP A 43 -2.05 3.11 1.99
N LEU A 44 -3.31 2.85 1.67
CA LEU A 44 -4.42 3.03 2.61
C LEU A 44 -4.27 2.11 3.82
N GLU A 45 -3.94 0.86 3.61
CA GLU A 45 -3.70 -0.12 4.68
C GLU A 45 -2.57 0.36 5.61
N ALA A 46 -1.47 0.83 5.05
CA ALA A 46 -0.35 1.36 5.82
C ALA A 46 -0.77 2.52 6.73
N ILE A 47 -1.54 3.47 6.20
CA ILE A 47 -2.05 4.60 6.97
C ILE A 47 -2.98 4.13 8.09
N VAL A 48 -3.91 3.24 7.80
CA VAL A 48 -4.84 2.69 8.79
C VAL A 48 -4.09 1.97 9.90
N GLN A 49 -3.07 1.19 9.57
CA GLN A 49 -2.24 0.50 10.57
C GLN A 49 -1.50 1.48 11.47
N LEU A 50 -0.88 2.50 10.91
CA LEU A 50 -0.18 3.52 11.68
C LEU A 50 -1.13 4.25 12.63
N ILE A 51 -2.33 4.58 12.18
CA ILE A 51 -3.36 5.20 13.04
C ILE A 51 -3.75 4.24 14.17
N ALA A 52 -3.95 2.96 13.88
CA ALA A 52 -4.30 1.95 14.88
C ALA A 52 -3.19 1.76 15.93
N GLU A 53 -1.95 1.98 15.55
CA GLU A 53 -0.79 1.96 16.46
C GLU A 53 -0.64 3.26 17.28
N GLY A 54 -1.53 4.23 17.09
CA GLY A 54 -1.51 5.49 17.80
C GLY A 54 -0.60 6.55 17.21
N VAL A 55 -0.10 6.36 16.00
CA VAL A 55 0.74 7.34 15.30
C VAL A 55 -0.13 8.50 14.84
N LYS A 56 0.21 9.72 15.24
CA LYS A 56 -0.52 10.95 14.90
C LYS A 56 0.11 11.71 13.75
N GLU A 57 1.41 11.58 13.59
CA GLU A 57 2.18 12.20 12.51
C GLU A 57 3.13 11.18 11.93
N THR A 58 3.33 11.21 10.63
CA THR A 58 4.22 10.26 9.95
C THR A 58 4.90 10.91 8.76
N THR A 59 5.87 10.24 8.19
CA THR A 59 6.58 10.65 6.98
C THR A 59 6.20 9.75 5.82
N PHE A 60 6.46 10.20 4.60
CA PHE A 60 6.28 9.35 3.42
C PHE A 60 7.14 8.09 3.49
N ASP A 61 8.38 8.22 3.98
CA ASP A 61 9.27 7.06 4.12
C ASP A 61 8.69 6.00 5.07
N ALA A 62 8.13 6.42 6.19
CA ALA A 62 7.50 5.50 7.14
C ALA A 62 6.27 4.80 6.54
N VAL A 63 5.48 5.51 5.74
CA VAL A 63 4.34 4.93 5.03
C VAL A 63 4.82 3.93 3.98
N ILE A 64 5.84 4.26 3.22
CA ILE A 64 6.43 3.36 2.22
C ILE A 64 6.98 2.10 2.87
N ASP A 65 7.65 2.21 4.01
CA ASP A 65 8.15 1.06 4.76
C ASP A 65 7.02 0.11 5.15
N GLU A 66 5.89 0.65 5.63
CA GLU A 66 4.69 -0.15 5.91
C GLU A 66 4.13 -0.82 4.65
N MET A 67 4.07 -0.09 3.55
CA MET A 67 3.59 -0.63 2.27
C MET A 67 4.45 -1.81 1.81
N ILE A 68 5.76 -1.70 1.91
CA ILE A 68 6.69 -2.78 1.57
C ILE A 68 6.43 -4.00 2.45
N CYS A 69 6.29 -3.81 3.76
CA CYS A 69 5.98 -4.89 4.70
C CYS A 69 4.66 -5.58 4.33
N ASN A 70 3.62 -4.81 4.03
CA ASN A 70 2.30 -5.34 3.71
C ASN A 70 2.28 -6.10 2.37
N ALA A 71 3.04 -5.65 1.40
CA ALA A 71 3.13 -6.29 0.08
C ALA A 71 4.10 -7.47 0.03
N TRP A 72 5.00 -7.58 1.00
CA TRP A 72 6.11 -8.54 0.98
C TRP A 72 5.67 -9.97 0.72
N TYR A 73 4.77 -10.48 1.55
CA TYR A 73 4.33 -11.87 1.45
C TYR A 73 3.61 -12.16 0.13
N SER A 74 2.71 -11.27 -0.27
CA SER A 74 1.93 -11.44 -1.51
C SER A 74 2.82 -11.46 -2.75
N VAL A 75 3.80 -10.56 -2.82
CA VAL A 75 4.72 -10.48 -3.96
C VAL A 75 5.70 -11.66 -3.94
N ARG A 76 6.23 -11.99 -2.77
CA ARG A 76 7.29 -13.00 -2.63
C ARG A 76 6.78 -14.44 -2.72
N GLU A 77 5.66 -14.74 -2.05
CA GLU A 77 5.11 -16.09 -2.00
C GLU A 77 4.21 -16.40 -3.18
N PHE A 78 3.29 -15.50 -3.48
CA PHE A 78 2.31 -15.72 -4.55
C PHE A 78 2.73 -15.14 -5.89
N HIS A 79 3.85 -14.45 -5.96
CA HIS A 79 4.35 -13.82 -7.19
C HIS A 79 3.31 -12.91 -7.87
N ILE A 80 2.54 -12.20 -7.04
CA ILE A 80 1.50 -11.28 -7.53
C ILE A 80 2.14 -10.07 -8.20
N HIS A 81 1.66 -9.74 -9.39
CA HIS A 81 2.03 -8.51 -10.09
C HIS A 81 1.03 -7.41 -9.77
N LEU A 82 1.47 -6.37 -9.05
CA LEU A 82 0.58 -5.33 -8.51
C LEU A 82 -0.05 -4.43 -9.56
N SER A 83 0.55 -4.31 -10.73
CA SER A 83 0.02 -3.50 -11.85
C SER A 83 -0.09 -4.33 -13.13
N GLY A 84 -0.37 -5.62 -13.01
CA GLY A 84 -0.49 -6.55 -14.12
C GLY A 84 0.85 -7.14 -14.55
N MET A 85 0.83 -7.92 -15.62
CA MET A 85 2.00 -8.66 -16.07
C MET A 85 3.14 -7.73 -16.51
N PRO A 86 4.39 -8.12 -16.27
CA PRO A 86 5.55 -7.36 -16.76
C PRO A 86 5.53 -7.16 -18.27
N ILE A 87 6.01 -6.00 -18.70
CA ILE A 87 6.21 -5.69 -20.14
C ILE A 87 7.71 -5.77 -20.43
N ASP A 88 8.07 -6.55 -21.45
CA ASP A 88 9.48 -6.77 -21.84
C ASP A 88 10.37 -7.22 -20.66
N GLY A 89 9.82 -8.04 -19.78
CA GLY A 89 10.51 -8.53 -18.59
C GLY A 89 10.64 -7.51 -17.45
N GLN A 90 10.08 -6.31 -17.60
CA GLN A 90 10.13 -5.27 -16.57
C GLN A 90 8.83 -5.19 -15.78
N VAL A 91 8.96 -5.22 -14.46
CA VAL A 91 7.85 -5.04 -13.52
C VAL A 91 7.39 -3.58 -13.58
N LYS A 92 6.10 -3.36 -13.79
CA LYS A 92 5.52 -2.02 -13.94
C LYS A 92 5.41 -1.25 -12.63
N ASP A 93 5.10 -1.92 -11.54
CA ASP A 93 4.76 -1.30 -10.27
C ASP A 93 6.02 -0.98 -9.45
N GLY A 94 6.09 0.25 -8.93
CA GLY A 94 7.22 0.69 -8.12
C GLY A 94 7.32 -0.03 -6.78
N LEU A 95 6.19 -0.34 -6.14
CA LEU A 95 6.17 -1.08 -4.88
C LEU A 95 6.66 -2.52 -5.08
N GLU A 96 6.20 -3.18 -6.13
CA GLU A 96 6.64 -4.53 -6.46
C GLU A 96 8.15 -4.55 -6.76
N ARG A 97 8.66 -3.55 -7.50
CA ARG A 97 10.10 -3.41 -7.75
C ARG A 97 10.89 -3.23 -6.47
N ALA A 98 10.39 -2.41 -5.54
CA ALA A 98 11.04 -2.20 -4.24
C ALA A 98 11.10 -3.50 -3.43
N VAL A 99 10.01 -4.25 -3.37
CA VAL A 99 9.97 -5.57 -2.69
C VAL A 99 10.97 -6.53 -3.33
N SER A 100 10.98 -6.64 -4.65
CA SER A 100 11.89 -7.53 -5.38
C SER A 100 13.35 -7.16 -5.17
N LYS A 101 13.66 -5.86 -5.23
CA LYS A 101 15.02 -5.37 -5.02
C LYS A 101 15.51 -5.63 -3.60
N LEU A 102 14.67 -5.34 -2.61
CA LEU A 102 15.00 -5.60 -1.21
C LEU A 102 15.18 -7.10 -0.96
N SER A 103 14.37 -7.92 -1.59
CA SER A 103 14.50 -9.38 -1.52
C SER A 103 15.86 -9.87 -2.04
N GLU A 104 16.31 -9.35 -3.18
CA GLU A 104 17.61 -9.70 -3.74
C GLU A 104 18.77 -9.28 -2.82
N LEU A 105 18.70 -8.08 -2.26
CA LEU A 105 19.75 -7.54 -1.40
C LEU A 105 19.81 -8.22 -0.03
N SER A 106 18.67 -8.53 0.55
CA SER A 106 18.57 -9.01 1.94
C SER A 106 18.57 -10.53 2.07
N ASN A 107 18.16 -11.25 1.03
CA ASN A 107 17.92 -12.70 1.06
C ASN A 107 16.92 -13.14 2.14
N LEU A 108 16.01 -12.25 2.55
CA LEU A 108 14.97 -12.59 3.52
C LEU A 108 13.94 -13.56 2.91
N PRO A 109 13.39 -14.47 3.72
CA PRO A 109 12.36 -15.41 3.24
C PRO A 109 11.04 -14.68 2.97
N ALA A 110 10.15 -15.33 2.21
CA ALA A 110 8.82 -14.80 1.90
C ALA A 110 7.98 -14.53 3.15
N ASN A 111 8.19 -15.29 4.22
CA ASN A 111 7.51 -15.15 5.50
C ASN A 111 8.29 -14.33 6.53
N ALA A 112 9.21 -13.48 6.09
CA ALA A 112 9.96 -12.61 7.00
C ALA A 112 9.02 -11.72 7.82
N SER A 113 9.40 -11.48 9.07
CA SER A 113 8.64 -10.60 9.96
C SER A 113 8.75 -9.13 9.55
N LYS A 114 7.78 -8.33 9.99
CA LYS A 114 7.80 -6.88 9.77
C LYS A 114 9.08 -6.23 10.29
N VAL A 115 9.58 -6.68 11.45
CA VAL A 115 10.81 -6.17 12.05
C VAL A 115 12.03 -6.49 11.17
N GLU A 116 12.12 -7.70 10.68
CA GLU A 116 13.20 -8.12 9.77
C GLU A 116 13.19 -7.31 8.48
N ILE A 117 12.00 -7.11 7.89
CA ILE A 117 11.85 -6.32 6.66
C ILE A 117 12.25 -4.87 6.90
N LYS A 118 11.79 -4.25 7.98
CA LYS A 118 12.14 -2.86 8.32
C LYS A 118 13.64 -2.68 8.58
N ASN A 119 14.28 -3.64 9.23
CA ASN A 119 15.73 -3.62 9.44
C ASN A 119 16.48 -3.72 8.11
N ALA A 120 16.00 -4.54 7.19
CA ALA A 120 16.58 -4.66 5.85
C ALA A 120 16.41 -3.35 5.05
N ILE A 121 15.25 -2.70 5.13
CA ILE A 121 15.02 -1.39 4.49
C ILE A 121 16.05 -0.38 4.98
N LYS A 122 16.26 -0.28 6.29
CA LYS A 122 17.26 0.62 6.88
C LYS A 122 18.66 0.34 6.36
N LYS A 123 19.02 -0.93 6.28
CA LYS A 123 20.35 -1.35 5.84
C LYS A 123 20.62 -1.01 4.38
N TYR A 124 19.62 -1.18 3.53
CA TYR A 124 19.77 -1.05 2.08
C TYR A 124 19.09 0.19 1.50
N ALA A 125 18.75 1.18 2.33
CA ALA A 125 18.00 2.36 1.91
C ALA A 125 18.58 3.11 0.71
N LEU A 126 19.92 3.17 0.61
CA LEU A 126 20.60 3.87 -0.47
C LEU A 126 20.61 3.09 -1.80
N GLU A 127 20.25 1.82 -1.77
CA GLU A 127 20.27 0.94 -2.94
C GLU A 127 18.88 0.67 -3.51
N LEU A 128 17.83 1.11 -2.81
CA LEU A 128 16.43 0.95 -3.21
C LEU A 128 15.93 2.10 -4.17
#